data_00ca3bdd2a5f3120a8869a038c85da60
#
_entry.id   00ca3bdd2a5f3120a8869a038c85da60
#
_cell.length_a   1.000
_cell.length_b   1.000
_cell.length_c   1.000
_cell.angle_alpha   90.00
_cell.angle_beta   90.00
_cell.angle_gamma   90.00
#
_symmetry.space_group_name_H-M   'P 1'
#
loop_
_entity.id
_entity.type
_entity.pdbx_description
1 polymer ?
#
loop_
_entity_poly.entity_id
_entity_poly.type
_entity_poly.pdbx_seq_one_letter_code
_entity_poly.pdbx_strand_id
1 'polypeptide(L)'
;VKRTLGVAVALTVAAMVAACSPTASSGAAKLAPTPAVPAALRTFYAQKLVWKPCHKKLECATFAVPLDYAKPAGDTITITAARVKATGTSRGALVVNPGGPGGSGIEYISEPAYAISSTARRNFDLVSFDPRGVGESTPLWCYKGAQLDAFLDVDPTPDTAPERTAFVEAGTALAAACKRENLALMAHLSTMEIARDMDVLRGLLGQERLRYLGKSWGTALGTVYAALFPGRVGSFVLDGAVDLQVSALQGALDQGLGFEVAIDRFIAWCIDQGRCPLGASRSAAKQRLLRFLSDVDKRPLPTGDAARPLTESQALVAIIGPLYVSGGGWDWLLTGLTPAIESGQGRPLQTIFDWFVERDARGAYATNANTVIYAVNCLDGPAAVDSVAQAQKLSAKWSKRMPFMGSVMAWGDLPCGSWPFRASTDIAKLRVRNVPPILIVSATFDPATPMKWGRALARELPKSVLLIREGDGHTSYANNNLCIDRAVDAFLLSADPARPDAPPNGKHCA
;
A
#
# COMPACT_ATOMS: atom_id res chain seq x y z
N VAL A 1 -75.90 19.42 -36.11
CA VAL A 1 -76.18 20.18 -37.36
C VAL A 1 -75.00 20.05 -38.29
N LYS A 2 -75.30 19.40 -39.44
CA LYS A 2 -74.61 19.43 -40.77
C LYS A 2 -73.12 19.08 -40.85
N ARG A 3 -72.67 17.91 -41.41
CA ARG A 3 -72.56 17.52 -42.84
C ARG A 3 -71.64 18.48 -43.65
N THR A 4 -70.53 17.93 -44.17
CA THR A 4 -70.34 17.41 -45.54
C THR A 4 -68.95 16.93 -45.74
N LEU A 5 -68.71 15.70 -46.15
CA LEU A 5 -68.26 15.11 -47.40
C LEU A 5 -67.12 15.86 -48.14
N GLY A 6 -66.06 15.12 -48.48
CA GLY A 6 -65.08 15.45 -49.49
C GLY A 6 -63.93 14.47 -49.61
N VAL A 7 -64.17 13.39 -50.36
CA VAL A 7 -63.31 12.73 -51.39
C VAL A 7 -61.86 12.39 -51.13
N ALA A 8 -61.56 11.09 -51.27
CA ALA A 8 -60.30 10.42 -51.34
C ALA A 8 -59.44 10.80 -52.58
N VAL A 9 -58.13 10.89 -52.41
CA VAL A 9 -57.16 10.56 -53.44
C VAL A 9 -56.04 9.74 -52.84
N ALA A 10 -55.95 8.49 -53.26
CA ALA A 10 -54.86 7.58 -52.94
C ALA A 10 -53.64 7.93 -53.79
N LEU A 11 -52.54 8.21 -53.15
CA LEU A 11 -51.22 8.22 -53.79
C LEU A 11 -50.32 7.27 -52.99
N THR A 12 -50.07 6.11 -53.58
CA THR A 12 -49.08 5.14 -53.15
C THR A 12 -47.69 5.70 -53.38
N VAL A 13 -46.97 6.04 -52.28
CA VAL A 13 -45.54 6.26 -52.31
C VAL A 13 -44.88 5.09 -51.59
N ALA A 14 -44.26 4.20 -52.38
CA ALA A 14 -43.39 3.16 -51.84
C ALA A 14 -42.11 3.81 -51.26
N ALA A 15 -42.04 3.98 -49.96
CA ALA A 15 -40.83 4.38 -49.28
C ALA A 15 -40.01 3.12 -49.00
N MET A 16 -38.89 2.96 -49.70
CA MET A 16 -37.83 2.04 -49.33
C MET A 16 -37.23 2.51 -48.01
N VAL A 17 -37.57 1.85 -46.92
CA VAL A 17 -36.89 1.97 -45.63
C VAL A 17 -35.58 1.16 -45.73
N ALA A 18 -34.48 1.82 -46.12
CA ALA A 18 -33.15 1.28 -45.89
C ALA A 18 -32.91 1.27 -44.39
N ALA A 19 -33.00 0.08 -43.78
CA ALA A 19 -32.59 -0.15 -42.39
C ALA A 19 -31.09 0.01 -42.31
N CYS A 20 -30.60 1.22 -42.01
CA CYS A 20 -29.26 1.42 -41.47
C CYS A 20 -29.25 0.92 -40.02
N SER A 21 -29.00 -0.37 -39.79
CA SER A 21 -28.52 -0.86 -38.51
C SER A 21 -27.15 -0.29 -38.25
N PRO A 22 -26.90 0.48 -37.22
CA PRO A 22 -25.56 0.78 -36.81
C PRO A 22 -24.96 -0.51 -36.28
N THR A 23 -24.16 -1.21 -37.09
CA THR A 23 -23.19 -2.17 -36.56
C THR A 23 -22.20 -1.37 -35.72
N ALA A 24 -22.51 -1.22 -34.43
CA ALA A 24 -21.54 -0.84 -33.45
C ALA A 24 -20.50 -1.98 -33.42
N SER A 25 -19.50 -1.88 -34.28
CA SER A 25 -18.26 -2.60 -34.13
C SER A 25 -17.67 -2.14 -32.79
N SER A 26 -17.96 -2.89 -31.73
CA SER A 26 -17.21 -2.82 -30.49
C SER A 26 -15.82 -3.35 -30.83
N GLY A 27 -14.98 -2.50 -31.37
CA GLY A 27 -13.57 -2.77 -31.57
C GLY A 27 -12.97 -3.01 -30.19
N ALA A 28 -12.91 -4.28 -29.77
CA ALA A 28 -12.19 -4.66 -28.58
C ALA A 28 -10.79 -4.08 -28.69
N ALA A 29 -10.46 -3.10 -27.86
CA ALA A 29 -9.16 -2.47 -27.90
C ALA A 29 -8.09 -3.56 -27.85
N LYS A 30 -7.23 -3.59 -28.88
CA LYS A 30 -6.21 -4.63 -29.02
C LYS A 30 -5.24 -4.54 -27.84
N LEU A 31 -5.07 -5.64 -27.12
CA LEU A 31 -4.08 -5.73 -26.05
C LEU A 31 -2.68 -5.51 -26.61
N ALA A 32 -1.79 -4.93 -25.79
CA ALA A 32 -0.40 -4.83 -26.15
C ALA A 32 0.21 -6.22 -26.37
N PRO A 33 1.01 -6.43 -27.41
CA PRO A 33 1.75 -7.69 -27.58
C PRO A 33 2.77 -7.85 -26.46
N THR A 34 3.12 -9.10 -26.13
CA THR A 34 4.20 -9.38 -25.17
C THR A 34 5.54 -8.99 -25.83
N PRO A 35 6.27 -7.99 -25.30
CA PRO A 35 7.52 -7.57 -25.91
C PRO A 35 8.62 -8.59 -25.67
N ALA A 36 9.54 -8.71 -26.62
CA ALA A 36 10.77 -9.49 -26.44
C ALA A 36 11.63 -8.88 -25.30
N VAL A 37 12.38 -9.76 -24.60
CA VAL A 37 13.35 -9.29 -23.61
C VAL A 37 14.47 -8.52 -24.31
N PRO A 38 14.81 -7.29 -23.86
CA PRO A 38 15.95 -6.56 -24.42
C PRO A 38 17.24 -7.37 -24.39
N ALA A 39 18.06 -7.28 -25.43
CA ALA A 39 19.30 -8.08 -25.56
C ALA A 39 20.20 -7.95 -24.32
N ALA A 40 20.36 -6.75 -23.80
CA ALA A 40 21.19 -6.44 -22.61
C ALA A 40 20.68 -7.08 -21.30
N LEU A 41 19.42 -7.53 -21.24
CA LEU A 41 18.82 -8.14 -20.06
C LEU A 41 18.64 -9.66 -20.20
N ARG A 42 19.00 -10.28 -21.35
CA ARG A 42 18.74 -11.70 -21.60
C ARG A 42 19.35 -12.63 -20.55
N THR A 43 20.53 -12.33 -20.05
CA THR A 43 21.22 -13.12 -19.02
C THR A 43 20.43 -13.17 -17.72
N PHE A 44 19.76 -12.07 -17.33
CA PHE A 44 18.93 -12.02 -16.12
C PHE A 44 17.65 -12.86 -16.27
N TYR A 45 17.07 -12.90 -17.46
CA TYR A 45 15.88 -13.69 -17.75
C TYR A 45 16.17 -15.16 -18.07
N ALA A 46 17.44 -15.54 -18.27
CA ALA A 46 17.86 -16.91 -18.54
C ALA A 46 18.26 -17.70 -17.29
N GLN A 47 18.28 -17.05 -16.11
CA GLN A 47 18.58 -17.70 -14.84
C GLN A 47 17.52 -18.76 -14.52
N LYS A 48 17.84 -19.65 -13.59
CA LYS A 48 16.91 -20.66 -13.08
C LYS A 48 16.70 -20.46 -11.58
N LEU A 49 15.45 -20.39 -11.15
CA LEU A 49 15.10 -20.37 -9.72
C LEU A 49 15.34 -21.76 -9.14
N VAL A 50 16.32 -21.89 -8.26
CA VAL A 50 16.62 -23.11 -7.53
C VAL A 50 15.95 -23.02 -6.16
N TRP A 51 14.74 -23.54 -6.07
CA TRP A 51 13.95 -23.52 -4.86
C TRP A 51 14.50 -24.47 -3.82
N LYS A 52 14.80 -23.98 -2.62
CA LYS A 52 15.28 -24.73 -1.46
C LYS A 52 14.39 -24.44 -0.25
N PRO A 53 14.16 -25.42 0.64
CA PRO A 53 13.48 -25.16 1.90
C PRO A 53 14.14 -24.01 2.66
N CYS A 54 13.32 -23.06 3.12
CA CYS A 54 13.71 -21.96 3.99
C CYS A 54 12.53 -21.69 4.94
N HIS A 55 12.70 -20.98 6.04
CA HIS A 55 11.62 -20.77 6.99
C HIS A 55 10.66 -21.98 7.12
N LYS A 56 9.74 -22.03 8.08
CA LYS A 56 9.03 -23.27 8.44
C LYS A 56 8.25 -23.97 7.33
N LYS A 57 7.77 -23.24 6.28
CA LYS A 57 6.87 -23.79 5.26
C LYS A 57 7.15 -23.26 3.85
N LEU A 58 8.22 -22.49 3.69
CA LEU A 58 8.55 -21.81 2.46
C LEU A 58 9.64 -22.57 1.70
N GLU A 59 9.68 -22.33 0.39
CA GLU A 59 10.82 -22.58 -0.45
C GLU A 59 11.32 -21.24 -0.97
N CYS A 60 12.63 -20.95 -0.79
CA CYS A 60 13.27 -19.72 -1.26
C CYS A 60 14.18 -19.99 -2.46
N ALA A 61 14.31 -19.01 -3.31
CA ALA A 61 15.26 -18.96 -4.40
C ALA A 61 15.79 -17.55 -4.58
N THR A 62 17.02 -17.43 -5.02
CA THR A 62 17.66 -16.15 -5.33
C THR A 62 17.89 -16.00 -6.83
N PHE A 63 17.88 -14.77 -7.30
CA PHE A 63 18.26 -14.40 -8.66
C PHE A 63 18.92 -13.03 -8.69
N ALA A 64 19.80 -12.82 -9.67
CA ALA A 64 20.46 -11.54 -9.86
C ALA A 64 19.62 -10.61 -10.74
N VAL A 65 19.72 -9.31 -10.46
CA VAL A 65 19.19 -8.23 -11.30
C VAL A 65 20.21 -7.11 -11.42
N PRO A 66 20.17 -6.25 -12.45
CA PRO A 66 21.04 -5.08 -12.49
C PRO A 66 20.82 -4.18 -11.27
N LEU A 67 21.87 -3.64 -10.70
CA LEU A 67 21.75 -2.53 -9.74
C LEU A 67 21.09 -1.34 -10.44
N ASP A 68 21.57 -0.96 -11.62
CA ASP A 68 21.08 0.12 -12.46
C ASP A 68 20.60 -0.46 -13.81
N TYR A 69 19.29 -0.45 -14.07
CA TYR A 69 18.73 -0.94 -15.34
C TYR A 69 19.12 -0.07 -16.55
N ALA A 70 19.63 1.14 -16.35
CA ALA A 70 20.21 1.93 -17.44
C ALA A 70 21.62 1.42 -17.82
N LYS A 71 22.27 0.67 -16.92
CA LYS A 71 23.61 0.09 -17.11
C LYS A 71 23.62 -1.40 -16.78
N PRO A 72 22.88 -2.24 -17.50
CA PRO A 72 22.67 -3.65 -17.13
C PRO A 72 23.94 -4.51 -17.19
N ALA A 73 25.01 -4.05 -17.79
CA ALA A 73 26.33 -4.72 -17.78
C ALA A 73 27.19 -4.30 -16.57
N GLY A 74 26.73 -3.42 -15.70
CA GLY A 74 27.40 -2.98 -14.49
C GLY A 74 27.17 -3.92 -13.31
N ASP A 75 27.17 -3.33 -12.11
CA ASP A 75 26.95 -4.05 -10.85
C ASP A 75 25.56 -4.71 -10.80
N THR A 76 25.50 -5.81 -10.07
CA THR A 76 24.27 -6.58 -9.85
C THR A 76 23.95 -6.66 -8.37
N ILE A 77 22.66 -6.85 -8.07
CA ILE A 77 22.17 -7.17 -6.73
C ILE A 77 21.40 -8.48 -6.75
N THR A 78 21.26 -9.08 -5.59
CA THR A 78 20.49 -10.32 -5.40
C THR A 78 19.11 -10.02 -4.89
N ILE A 79 18.10 -10.59 -5.53
CA ILE A 79 16.71 -10.62 -5.06
C ILE A 79 16.39 -12.01 -4.54
N THR A 80 15.75 -12.08 -3.38
CA THR A 80 15.25 -13.31 -2.78
C THR A 80 13.75 -13.38 -2.97
N ALA A 81 13.29 -14.47 -3.56
CA ALA A 81 11.88 -14.83 -3.69
C ALA A 81 11.56 -16.05 -2.84
N ALA A 82 10.35 -16.09 -2.31
CA ALA A 82 9.81 -17.25 -1.61
C ALA A 82 8.52 -17.73 -2.25
N ARG A 83 8.20 -19.02 -2.06
CA ARG A 83 6.92 -19.57 -2.47
C ARG A 83 6.35 -20.54 -1.45
N VAL A 84 5.01 -20.63 -1.47
CA VAL A 84 4.21 -21.71 -0.87
C VAL A 84 3.48 -22.40 -1.99
N LYS A 85 3.68 -23.72 -2.16
CA LYS A 85 2.98 -24.48 -3.20
C LYS A 85 1.46 -24.50 -2.96
N ALA A 86 0.70 -24.55 -4.05
CA ALA A 86 -0.73 -24.78 -4.00
C ALA A 86 -1.07 -26.02 -3.18
N THR A 87 -2.16 -25.96 -2.41
CA THR A 87 -2.63 -27.14 -1.66
C THR A 87 -3.48 -28.09 -2.49
N GLY A 88 -3.76 -27.74 -3.75
CA GLY A 88 -4.42 -28.55 -4.76
C GLY A 88 -3.66 -28.51 -6.08
N THR A 89 -4.36 -28.63 -7.22
CA THR A 89 -3.75 -28.56 -8.56
C THR A 89 -3.40 -27.10 -8.87
N SER A 90 -2.09 -26.80 -8.99
CA SER A 90 -1.62 -25.46 -9.30
C SER A 90 -1.98 -25.04 -10.74
N ARG A 91 -2.49 -23.83 -10.87
CA ARG A 91 -2.70 -23.11 -12.14
C ARG A 91 -1.54 -22.16 -12.48
N GLY A 92 -0.41 -22.30 -11.78
CA GLY A 92 0.76 -21.45 -11.91
C GLY A 92 0.94 -20.50 -10.71
N ALA A 93 1.91 -19.61 -10.81
CA ALA A 93 2.22 -18.68 -9.73
C ALA A 93 1.24 -17.49 -9.67
N LEU A 94 0.88 -17.09 -8.45
CA LEU A 94 0.29 -15.79 -8.13
C LEU A 94 1.33 -15.00 -7.34
N VAL A 95 1.84 -13.93 -7.91
CA VAL A 95 2.78 -13.04 -7.24
C VAL A 95 2.01 -12.06 -6.36
N VAL A 96 2.40 -11.93 -5.10
CA VAL A 96 1.77 -11.02 -4.13
C VAL A 96 2.78 -10.04 -3.54
N ASN A 97 2.32 -8.85 -3.17
CA ASN A 97 3.12 -7.85 -2.50
C ASN A 97 2.30 -7.16 -1.39
N PRO A 98 2.80 -7.11 -0.14
CA PRO A 98 2.07 -6.54 1.00
C PRO A 98 1.96 -5.02 0.98
N GLY A 99 2.88 -4.34 0.30
CA GLY A 99 2.99 -2.89 0.31
C GLY A 99 4.09 -2.36 1.24
N GLY A 100 3.77 -1.34 1.97
CA GLY A 100 4.68 -0.52 2.77
C GLY A 100 4.79 0.89 2.18
N PRO A 101 5.79 1.24 1.33
CA PRO A 101 6.89 0.41 0.76
C PRO A 101 7.85 -0.12 1.83
N GLY A 102 8.61 -1.15 1.46
CA GLY A 102 9.60 -1.77 2.35
C GLY A 102 9.10 -3.00 3.11
N GLY A 103 7.82 -3.38 2.98
CA GLY A 103 7.30 -4.62 3.57
C GLY A 103 7.94 -5.85 2.92
N SER A 104 8.40 -6.80 3.76
CA SER A 104 8.94 -8.07 3.30
C SER A 104 7.84 -8.94 2.68
N GLY A 105 8.04 -9.33 1.42
CA GLY A 105 7.16 -10.26 0.75
C GLY A 105 7.30 -11.68 1.28
N ILE A 106 8.49 -12.04 1.75
CA ILE A 106 8.79 -13.37 2.33
C ILE A 106 8.06 -13.52 3.66
N GLU A 107 8.19 -12.53 4.54
CA GLU A 107 7.49 -12.52 5.82
C GLU A 107 5.97 -12.55 5.61
N TYR A 108 5.46 -11.75 4.65
CA TYR A 108 4.03 -11.69 4.34
C TYR A 108 3.42 -13.03 3.95
N ILE A 109 4.12 -13.85 3.16
CA ILE A 109 3.62 -15.18 2.76
C ILE A 109 4.00 -16.30 3.74
N SER A 110 4.74 -16.01 4.80
CA SER A 110 5.03 -16.98 5.86
C SER A 110 3.76 -17.49 6.54
N GLU A 111 2.72 -16.63 6.59
CA GLU A 111 1.35 -16.95 7.00
C GLU A 111 0.37 -16.74 5.84
N PRO A 112 0.27 -17.69 4.90
CA PRO A 112 -0.44 -17.52 3.63
C PRO A 112 -1.93 -17.17 3.77
N ALA A 113 -2.53 -17.46 4.92
CA ALA A 113 -3.95 -17.18 5.18
C ALA A 113 -4.25 -15.67 5.27
N TYR A 114 -3.24 -14.85 5.62
CA TYR A 114 -3.38 -13.39 5.61
C TYR A 114 -3.20 -12.79 4.20
N ALA A 115 -2.49 -13.52 3.33
CA ALA A 115 -2.19 -13.03 1.99
C ALA A 115 -3.34 -13.29 1.01
N ILE A 116 -3.86 -14.51 1.00
CA ILE A 116 -4.88 -14.97 0.02
C ILE A 116 -5.92 -15.89 0.67
N SER A 117 -7.09 -15.98 0.04
CA SER A 117 -8.17 -16.89 0.43
C SER A 117 -7.77 -18.38 0.36
N SER A 118 -8.53 -19.23 1.04
CA SER A 118 -8.35 -20.69 0.95
C SER A 118 -8.59 -21.22 -0.48
N THR A 119 -9.46 -20.57 -1.26
CA THR A 119 -9.71 -20.92 -2.66
C THR A 119 -8.51 -20.63 -3.54
N ALA A 120 -7.94 -19.41 -3.44
CA ALA A 120 -6.73 -19.07 -4.17
C ALA A 120 -5.55 -19.96 -3.77
N ARG A 121 -5.39 -20.30 -2.49
CA ARG A 121 -4.35 -21.20 -1.98
C ARG A 121 -4.43 -22.64 -2.56
N ARG A 122 -5.63 -23.12 -2.89
CA ARG A 122 -5.77 -24.43 -3.57
C ARG A 122 -5.31 -24.38 -5.01
N ASN A 123 -5.37 -23.23 -5.66
CA ASN A 123 -5.23 -23.12 -7.11
C ASN A 123 -3.94 -22.45 -7.58
N PHE A 124 -3.19 -21.77 -6.71
CA PHE A 124 -1.97 -21.07 -7.11
C PHE A 124 -0.79 -21.40 -6.20
N ASP A 125 0.39 -21.51 -6.81
CA ASP A 125 1.63 -21.36 -6.06
C ASP A 125 1.73 -19.89 -5.65
N LEU A 126 1.66 -19.64 -4.35
CA LEU A 126 1.78 -18.28 -3.82
C LEU A 126 3.25 -17.90 -3.82
N VAL A 127 3.59 -16.87 -4.56
CA VAL A 127 4.97 -16.36 -4.68
C VAL A 127 5.03 -14.93 -4.19
N SER A 128 6.08 -14.62 -3.46
CA SER A 128 6.43 -13.23 -3.16
C SER A 128 7.95 -13.07 -3.22
N PHE A 129 8.41 -11.84 -3.10
CA PHE A 129 9.83 -11.53 -3.06
C PHE A 129 10.05 -10.33 -2.14
N ASP A 130 11.20 -10.27 -1.53
CA ASP A 130 11.66 -9.06 -0.89
C ASP A 130 12.14 -8.09 -1.98
N PRO A 131 11.57 -6.90 -2.10
CA PRO A 131 12.07 -5.90 -3.02
C PRO A 131 13.54 -5.56 -2.77
N ARG A 132 14.23 -5.00 -3.76
CA ARG A 132 15.58 -4.46 -3.58
C ARG A 132 15.61 -3.53 -2.35
N GLY A 133 16.63 -3.65 -1.53
CA GLY A 133 16.76 -2.94 -0.27
C GLY A 133 16.04 -3.56 0.91
N VAL A 134 15.18 -4.56 0.72
CA VAL A 134 14.31 -5.14 1.75
C VAL A 134 14.78 -6.53 2.18
N GLY A 135 14.69 -6.80 3.47
CA GLY A 135 14.74 -8.14 4.07
C GLY A 135 15.91 -9.00 3.64
N GLU A 136 15.61 -10.12 2.95
CA GLU A 136 16.61 -11.11 2.50
C GLU A 136 17.15 -10.85 1.08
N SER A 137 16.58 -9.91 0.34
CA SER A 137 17.21 -9.36 -0.87
C SER A 137 18.42 -8.52 -0.46
N THR A 138 19.26 -8.05 -1.42
CA THR A 138 20.36 -7.15 -1.05
C THR A 138 19.80 -5.99 -0.20
N PRO A 139 19.94 -6.00 1.14
CA PRO A 139 19.17 -5.13 2.02
C PRO A 139 19.87 -3.79 2.26
N LEU A 140 19.08 -2.77 2.61
CA LEU A 140 19.54 -1.48 3.10
C LEU A 140 19.16 -1.30 4.57
N TRP A 141 20.00 -1.76 5.50
CA TRP A 141 19.81 -1.62 6.94
C TRP A 141 20.44 -0.31 7.45
N CYS A 142 19.73 0.81 7.32
CA CYS A 142 20.25 2.11 7.79
C CYS A 142 20.42 2.16 9.31
N TYR A 143 19.49 1.61 10.05
CA TYR A 143 19.50 1.47 11.51
C TYR A 143 19.09 0.08 11.96
N LYS A 144 19.60 -0.35 13.14
CA LYS A 144 19.26 -1.62 13.79
C LYS A 144 19.16 -1.42 15.31
N GLY A 145 18.33 -2.22 15.98
CA GLY A 145 18.23 -2.25 17.45
C GLY A 145 18.05 -0.86 18.04
N ALA A 146 18.88 -0.48 19.02
CA ALA A 146 18.77 0.79 19.74
C ALA A 146 18.87 2.05 18.85
N GLN A 147 19.53 1.98 17.67
CA GLN A 147 19.55 3.10 16.74
C GLN A 147 18.18 3.32 16.10
N LEU A 148 17.49 2.22 15.78
CA LEU A 148 16.15 2.31 15.25
C LEU A 148 15.13 2.68 16.35
N ASP A 149 15.31 2.18 17.58
CA ASP A 149 14.52 2.63 18.75
C ASP A 149 14.60 4.16 18.87
N ALA A 150 15.81 4.72 18.90
CA ALA A 150 16.00 6.18 19.03
C ALA A 150 15.41 6.99 17.86
N PHE A 151 15.44 6.45 16.64
CA PHE A 151 14.82 7.10 15.47
C PHE A 151 13.29 7.10 15.56
N LEU A 152 12.70 5.99 15.99
CA LEU A 152 11.25 5.84 16.14
C LEU A 152 10.68 6.61 17.34
N ASP A 153 11.53 7.00 18.29
CA ASP A 153 11.16 7.81 19.45
C ASP A 153 11.16 9.32 19.18
N VAL A 154 11.65 9.74 18.00
CA VAL A 154 11.63 11.17 17.62
C VAL A 154 10.19 11.66 17.56
N ASP A 155 9.94 12.82 18.19
CA ASP A 155 8.63 13.44 18.19
C ASP A 155 8.12 13.74 16.77
N PRO A 156 6.98 13.14 16.34
CA PRO A 156 6.42 13.31 15.00
C PRO A 156 5.58 14.59 14.86
N THR A 157 5.36 15.34 15.96
CA THR A 157 4.52 16.54 16.01
C THR A 157 5.28 17.76 16.57
N PRO A 158 6.56 18.01 16.20
CA PRO A 158 7.48 18.87 16.90
C PRO A 158 6.93 20.31 17.06
N ASP A 159 6.52 20.66 18.27
CA ASP A 159 5.88 21.94 18.59
C ASP A 159 6.86 22.95 19.21
N THR A 160 7.97 22.50 19.81
CA THR A 160 9.04 23.33 20.35
C THR A 160 10.23 23.49 19.39
N ALA A 161 11.09 24.48 19.62
CA ALA A 161 12.28 24.68 18.80
C ALA A 161 13.30 23.51 18.92
N PRO A 162 13.57 22.97 20.12
CA PRO A 162 14.44 21.80 20.28
C PRO A 162 13.91 20.56 19.51
N GLU A 163 12.62 20.27 19.59
CA GLU A 163 12.02 19.12 18.90
C GLU A 163 12.13 19.26 17.38
N ARG A 164 11.87 20.47 16.84
CA ARG A 164 12.06 20.72 15.41
C ARG A 164 13.50 20.49 14.96
N THR A 165 14.47 20.91 15.80
CA THR A 165 15.89 20.65 15.53
C THR A 165 16.16 19.14 15.55
N ALA A 166 15.70 18.43 16.59
CA ALA A 166 15.87 16.99 16.71
C ALA A 166 15.24 16.22 15.54
N PHE A 167 14.05 16.64 15.06
CA PHE A 167 13.38 16.04 13.90
C PHE A 167 14.20 16.18 12.61
N VAL A 168 14.74 17.37 12.34
CA VAL A 168 15.59 17.63 11.17
C VAL A 168 16.90 16.84 11.26
N GLU A 169 17.54 16.81 12.44
CA GLU A 169 18.76 16.07 12.69
C GLU A 169 18.54 14.57 12.50
N ALA A 170 17.41 14.01 12.99
CA ALA A 170 17.07 12.61 12.81
C ALA A 170 16.88 12.23 11.33
N GLY A 171 16.19 13.05 10.54
CA GLY A 171 16.06 12.83 9.09
C GLY A 171 17.38 12.89 8.36
N THR A 172 18.24 13.85 8.71
CA THR A 172 19.60 13.99 8.14
C THR A 172 20.50 12.81 8.54
N ALA A 173 20.43 12.40 9.80
CA ALA A 173 21.18 11.26 10.31
C ALA A 173 20.76 9.94 9.66
N LEU A 174 19.45 9.75 9.41
CA LEU A 174 18.93 8.59 8.65
C LEU A 174 19.52 8.55 7.25
N ALA A 175 19.46 9.65 6.50
CA ALA A 175 20.02 9.72 5.14
C ALA A 175 21.54 9.43 5.14
N ALA A 176 22.27 9.97 6.12
CA ALA A 176 23.69 9.70 6.30
C ALA A 176 23.99 8.23 6.67
N ALA A 177 23.16 7.60 7.49
CA ALA A 177 23.30 6.19 7.85
C ALA A 177 23.06 5.28 6.64
N CYS A 178 21.99 5.51 5.89
CA CYS A 178 21.70 4.78 4.65
C CYS A 178 22.85 4.91 3.62
N LYS A 179 23.39 6.13 3.48
CA LYS A 179 24.52 6.42 2.61
C LYS A 179 25.78 5.62 3.01
N ARG A 180 26.08 5.53 4.31
CA ARG A 180 27.23 4.75 4.81
C ARG A 180 27.04 3.25 4.58
N GLU A 181 25.83 2.76 4.70
CA GLU A 181 25.52 1.34 4.51
C GLU A 181 25.70 0.92 3.06
N ASN A 182 25.04 1.58 2.12
CA ASN A 182 25.19 1.29 0.69
C ASN A 182 24.72 2.47 -0.19
N LEU A 183 25.65 3.37 -0.51
CA LEU A 183 25.34 4.55 -1.35
C LEU A 183 24.83 4.17 -2.74
N ALA A 184 25.40 3.14 -3.37
CA ALA A 184 25.03 2.72 -4.71
C ALA A 184 23.60 2.17 -4.73
N LEU A 185 23.27 1.28 -3.79
CA LEU A 185 21.91 0.73 -3.67
C LEU A 185 20.89 1.81 -3.37
N MET A 186 21.23 2.76 -2.48
CA MET A 186 20.36 3.87 -2.07
C MET A 186 19.85 4.72 -3.24
N ALA A 187 20.59 4.77 -4.35
CA ALA A 187 20.21 5.50 -5.56
C ALA A 187 19.19 4.75 -6.44
N HIS A 188 18.97 3.46 -6.18
CA HIS A 188 18.24 2.55 -7.08
C HIS A 188 17.12 1.78 -6.38
N LEU A 189 16.44 2.40 -5.40
CA LEU A 189 15.34 1.78 -4.65
C LEU A 189 13.94 2.24 -5.09
N SER A 190 13.83 2.90 -6.25
CA SER A 190 12.53 3.41 -6.72
C SER A 190 11.54 2.30 -7.06
N THR A 191 10.25 2.58 -6.99
CA THR A 191 9.17 1.68 -7.42
C THR A 191 9.35 1.22 -8.87
N MET A 192 9.92 2.05 -9.76
CA MET A 192 10.21 1.66 -11.14
C MET A 192 11.26 0.55 -11.24
N GLU A 193 12.33 0.62 -10.45
CA GLU A 193 13.36 -0.42 -10.39
C GLU A 193 12.79 -1.73 -9.84
N ILE A 194 11.98 -1.63 -8.77
CA ILE A 194 11.29 -2.79 -8.17
C ILE A 194 10.32 -3.45 -9.17
N ALA A 195 9.61 -2.65 -9.98
CA ALA A 195 8.73 -3.19 -11.03
C ALA A 195 9.52 -3.94 -12.13
N ARG A 196 10.74 -3.50 -12.43
CA ARG A 196 11.62 -4.22 -13.37
C ARG A 196 12.13 -5.53 -12.78
N ASP A 197 12.48 -5.55 -11.48
CA ASP A 197 12.84 -6.80 -10.77
C ASP A 197 11.67 -7.80 -10.80
N MET A 198 10.47 -7.32 -10.56
CA MET A 198 9.26 -8.14 -10.62
C MET A 198 9.02 -8.73 -12.03
N ASP A 199 9.40 -8.01 -13.09
CA ASP A 199 9.30 -8.55 -14.45
C ASP A 199 10.37 -9.62 -14.73
N VAL A 200 11.57 -9.48 -14.19
CA VAL A 200 12.57 -10.55 -14.24
C VAL A 200 12.03 -11.79 -13.53
N LEU A 201 11.49 -11.65 -12.31
CA LEU A 201 10.86 -12.76 -11.58
C LEU A 201 9.73 -13.41 -12.38
N ARG A 202 8.84 -12.63 -13.02
CA ARG A 202 7.80 -13.14 -13.92
C ARG A 202 8.40 -14.06 -15.01
N GLY A 203 9.48 -13.59 -15.66
CA GLY A 203 10.18 -14.37 -16.70
C GLY A 203 10.76 -15.67 -16.15
N LEU A 204 11.40 -15.64 -14.98
CA LEU A 204 11.97 -16.81 -14.31
C LEU A 204 10.91 -17.80 -13.82
N LEU A 205 9.70 -17.34 -13.52
CA LEU A 205 8.53 -18.17 -13.23
C LEU A 205 7.89 -18.77 -14.49
N GLY A 206 8.40 -18.46 -15.69
CA GLY A 206 7.86 -18.95 -16.96
C GLY A 206 6.51 -18.35 -17.34
N GLN A 207 6.12 -17.22 -16.74
CA GLN A 207 4.84 -16.58 -17.02
C GLN A 207 4.95 -15.64 -18.25
N GLU A 208 4.13 -15.84 -19.26
CA GLU A 208 3.98 -14.88 -20.35
C GLU A 208 3.38 -13.57 -19.83
N ARG A 209 2.34 -13.67 -19.03
CA ARG A 209 1.65 -12.56 -18.36
C ARG A 209 1.62 -12.80 -16.85
N LEU A 210 1.98 -11.78 -16.09
CA LEU A 210 2.01 -11.83 -14.63
C LEU A 210 0.59 -11.91 -14.05
N ARG A 211 0.34 -12.84 -13.13
CA ARG A 211 -0.78 -12.77 -12.19
C ARG A 211 -0.31 -12.10 -10.91
N TYR A 212 -1.00 -11.06 -10.49
CA TYR A 212 -0.53 -10.19 -9.41
C TYR A 212 -1.64 -9.76 -8.46
N LEU A 213 -1.34 -9.79 -7.18
CA LEU A 213 -2.13 -9.17 -6.12
C LEU A 213 -1.23 -8.21 -5.33
N GLY A 214 -1.47 -6.91 -5.46
CA GLY A 214 -0.80 -5.89 -4.65
C GLY A 214 -1.74 -5.32 -3.61
N LYS A 215 -1.28 -5.22 -2.37
CA LYS A 215 -1.99 -4.53 -1.30
C LYS A 215 -1.30 -3.20 -0.99
N SER A 216 -2.07 -2.14 -0.67
CA SER A 216 -1.51 -0.85 -0.25
C SER A 216 -0.52 -0.28 -1.29
N TRP A 217 0.70 0.08 -0.91
CA TRP A 217 1.75 0.48 -1.86
C TRP A 217 1.99 -0.59 -2.95
N GLY A 218 1.73 -1.87 -2.69
CA GLY A 218 1.77 -2.90 -3.73
C GLY A 218 0.85 -2.60 -4.92
N THR A 219 -0.18 -1.79 -4.75
CA THR A 219 -1.05 -1.30 -5.84
C THR A 219 -0.33 -0.27 -6.70
N ALA A 220 0.49 0.60 -6.10
CA ALA A 220 1.39 1.51 -6.81
C ALA A 220 2.41 0.73 -7.64
N LEU A 221 3.05 -0.29 -7.05
CA LEU A 221 3.96 -1.20 -7.76
C LEU A 221 3.27 -1.87 -8.95
N GLY A 222 2.06 -2.41 -8.76
CA GLY A 222 1.26 -3.02 -9.82
C GLY A 222 0.90 -2.04 -10.94
N THR A 223 0.56 -0.79 -10.60
CA THR A 223 0.24 0.27 -11.56
C THR A 223 1.47 0.70 -12.35
N VAL A 224 2.62 0.88 -11.68
CA VAL A 224 3.91 1.17 -12.33
C VAL A 224 4.31 0.03 -13.27
N TYR A 225 4.18 -1.23 -12.82
CA TYR A 225 4.43 -2.39 -13.67
C TYR A 225 3.54 -2.39 -14.92
N ALA A 226 2.24 -2.12 -14.75
CA ALA A 226 1.30 -2.08 -15.88
C ALA A 226 1.63 -0.97 -16.88
N ALA A 227 2.19 0.15 -16.43
CA ALA A 227 2.66 1.22 -17.29
C ALA A 227 3.93 0.85 -18.07
N LEU A 228 4.89 0.17 -17.40
CA LEU A 228 6.16 -0.24 -18.00
C LEU A 228 6.01 -1.47 -18.92
N PHE A 229 5.14 -2.41 -18.57
CA PHE A 229 5.02 -3.70 -19.24
C PHE A 229 3.58 -4.06 -19.61
N PRO A 230 2.85 -3.21 -20.35
CA PRO A 230 1.42 -3.44 -20.62
C PRO A 230 1.13 -4.78 -21.34
N GLY A 231 2.05 -5.26 -22.18
CA GLY A 231 1.95 -6.58 -22.85
C GLY A 231 2.17 -7.78 -21.90
N ARG A 232 2.64 -7.57 -20.68
CA ARG A 232 2.95 -8.62 -19.69
C ARG A 232 1.97 -8.63 -18.52
N VAL A 233 0.96 -7.76 -18.52
CA VAL A 233 -0.11 -7.73 -17.51
C VAL A 233 -1.06 -8.89 -17.75
N GLY A 234 -1.33 -9.68 -16.72
CA GLY A 234 -2.37 -10.71 -16.67
C GLY A 234 -3.52 -10.29 -15.75
N SER A 235 -3.98 -11.21 -14.88
CA SER A 235 -4.99 -10.88 -13.87
C SER A 235 -4.34 -10.08 -12.74
N PHE A 236 -4.62 -8.78 -12.67
CA PHE A 236 -4.12 -7.88 -11.62
C PHE A 236 -5.24 -7.50 -10.66
N VAL A 237 -4.99 -7.69 -9.37
CA VAL A 237 -5.84 -7.21 -8.27
C VAL A 237 -5.06 -6.19 -7.47
N LEU A 238 -5.63 -4.99 -7.30
CA LEU A 238 -5.06 -3.86 -6.60
C LEU A 238 -5.96 -3.52 -5.41
N ASP A 239 -5.59 -3.98 -4.22
CA ASP A 239 -6.40 -3.89 -3.00
C ASP A 239 -5.85 -2.83 -2.04
N GLY A 240 -6.69 -1.86 -1.66
CA GLY A 240 -6.25 -0.66 -0.94
C GLY A 240 -5.45 0.26 -1.87
N ALA A 241 -6.13 0.76 -2.90
CA ALA A 241 -5.50 1.39 -4.05
C ALA A 241 -4.85 2.73 -3.75
N VAL A 242 -3.60 2.91 -4.18
CA VAL A 242 -2.87 4.19 -4.21
C VAL A 242 -3.12 4.88 -5.55
N ASP A 243 -3.50 6.16 -5.50
CA ASP A 243 -3.61 7.04 -6.67
C ASP A 243 -2.24 7.68 -6.95
N LEU A 244 -1.56 7.24 -8.02
CA LEU A 244 -0.25 7.75 -8.39
C LEU A 244 -0.28 9.20 -8.91
N GLN A 245 -1.44 9.72 -9.33
CA GLN A 245 -1.54 11.06 -9.90
C GLN A 245 -1.73 12.15 -8.83
N VAL A 246 -1.96 11.75 -7.60
CA VAL A 246 -2.03 12.67 -6.46
C VAL A 246 -0.62 13.16 -6.12
N SER A 247 -0.45 14.48 -5.98
CA SER A 247 0.82 15.02 -5.50
C SER A 247 1.13 14.53 -4.07
N ALA A 248 2.40 14.39 -3.71
CA ALA A 248 2.79 13.93 -2.38
C ALA A 248 2.12 14.76 -1.26
N LEU A 249 2.04 16.09 -1.42
CA LEU A 249 1.35 16.99 -0.47
C LEU A 249 -0.15 16.68 -0.36
N GLN A 250 -0.84 16.46 -1.48
CA GLN A 250 -2.27 16.12 -1.47
C GLN A 250 -2.47 14.70 -0.93
N GLY A 251 -1.56 13.77 -1.24
CA GLY A 251 -1.56 12.41 -0.71
C GLY A 251 -1.47 12.39 0.82
N ALA A 252 -0.54 13.15 1.40
CA ALA A 252 -0.41 13.30 2.84
C ALA A 252 -1.69 13.87 3.48
N LEU A 253 -2.27 14.92 2.88
CA LEU A 253 -3.54 15.49 3.35
C LEU A 253 -4.68 14.47 3.29
N ASP A 254 -4.78 13.70 2.22
CA ASP A 254 -5.83 12.72 2.00
C ASP A 254 -5.74 11.55 2.98
N GLN A 255 -4.54 11.04 3.20
CA GLN A 255 -4.26 9.98 4.17
C GLN A 255 -4.54 10.47 5.60
N GLY A 256 -4.08 11.68 5.95
CA GLY A 256 -4.38 12.29 7.25
C GLY A 256 -5.90 12.40 7.51
N LEU A 257 -6.68 12.81 6.51
CA LEU A 257 -8.15 12.82 6.60
C LEU A 257 -8.75 11.43 6.74
N GLY A 258 -8.16 10.42 6.10
CA GLY A 258 -8.56 9.02 6.26
C GLY A 258 -8.40 8.53 7.70
N PHE A 259 -7.25 8.80 8.31
CA PHE A 259 -7.01 8.48 9.73
C PHE A 259 -7.88 9.29 10.67
N GLU A 260 -8.14 10.56 10.36
CA GLU A 260 -9.05 11.39 11.16
C GLU A 260 -10.47 10.83 11.20
N VAL A 261 -10.96 10.32 10.06
CA VAL A 261 -12.24 9.61 9.97
C VAL A 261 -12.20 8.31 10.77
N ALA A 262 -11.12 7.52 10.64
CA ALA A 262 -11.01 6.25 11.34
C ALA A 262 -10.98 6.42 12.87
N ILE A 263 -10.28 7.44 13.40
CA ILE A 263 -10.27 7.71 14.85
C ILE A 263 -11.64 8.20 15.34
N ASP A 264 -12.35 9.01 14.55
CA ASP A 264 -13.70 9.45 14.90
C ASP A 264 -14.70 8.28 14.94
N ARG A 265 -14.54 7.31 14.04
CA ARG A 265 -15.33 6.07 14.00
C ARG A 265 -14.98 5.14 15.16
N PHE A 266 -13.68 4.99 15.48
CA PHE A 266 -13.24 4.27 16.68
C PHE A 266 -13.83 4.87 17.95
N ILE A 267 -13.79 6.20 18.11
CA ILE A 267 -14.37 6.89 19.27
C ILE A 267 -15.87 6.61 19.36
N ALA A 268 -16.61 6.68 18.25
CA ALA A 268 -18.02 6.38 18.24
C ALA A 268 -18.30 4.95 18.72
N TRP A 269 -17.60 3.97 18.13
CA TRP A 269 -17.69 2.57 18.52
C TRP A 269 -17.32 2.35 20.01
N CYS A 270 -16.24 2.97 20.48
CA CYS A 270 -15.79 2.88 21.86
C CYS A 270 -16.87 3.35 22.84
N ILE A 271 -17.56 4.46 22.54
CA ILE A 271 -18.68 4.99 23.34
C ILE A 271 -19.85 4.00 23.35
N ASP A 272 -20.18 3.43 22.21
CA ASP A 272 -21.27 2.47 22.05
C ASP A 272 -21.03 1.16 22.83
N GLN A 273 -19.75 0.81 23.15
CA GLN A 273 -19.41 -0.31 24.05
C GLN A 273 -19.75 -0.02 25.52
N GLY A 274 -20.13 1.20 25.90
CA GLY A 274 -20.51 1.59 27.27
C GLY A 274 -19.35 1.66 28.28
N ARG A 275 -18.10 1.45 27.86
CA ARG A 275 -16.90 1.46 28.71
C ARG A 275 -15.71 2.17 28.05
N CYS A 276 -15.97 3.28 27.38
CA CYS A 276 -14.93 4.03 26.70
C CYS A 276 -14.07 4.83 27.70
N PRO A 277 -12.75 4.61 27.81
CA PRO A 277 -11.88 5.37 28.73
C PRO A 277 -11.77 6.85 28.32
N LEU A 278 -12.16 7.17 27.08
CA LEU A 278 -12.15 8.54 26.56
C LEU A 278 -13.37 9.35 27.02
N GLY A 279 -14.45 8.71 27.51
CA GLY A 279 -15.67 9.36 27.98
C GLY A 279 -16.91 9.04 27.12
N ALA A 280 -18.03 9.68 27.44
CA ALA A 280 -19.35 9.33 26.91
C ALA A 280 -19.82 10.21 25.73
N SER A 281 -19.10 11.27 25.37
CA SER A 281 -19.47 12.12 24.21
C SER A 281 -18.32 12.20 23.21
N ARG A 282 -18.64 12.15 21.90
CA ARG A 282 -17.64 12.13 20.81
C ARG A 282 -16.66 13.29 20.89
N SER A 283 -17.15 14.52 21.10
CA SER A 283 -16.29 15.70 21.18
C SER A 283 -15.36 15.66 22.40
N ALA A 284 -15.90 15.34 23.60
CA ALA A 284 -15.10 15.22 24.80
C ALA A 284 -14.10 14.08 24.72
N ALA A 285 -14.48 12.95 24.15
CA ALA A 285 -13.61 11.78 23.94
C ALA A 285 -12.43 12.13 23.02
N LYS A 286 -12.69 12.81 21.89
CA LYS A 286 -11.63 13.27 20.99
C LYS A 286 -10.69 14.24 21.68
N GLN A 287 -11.20 15.20 22.39
CA GLN A 287 -10.37 16.14 23.17
C GLN A 287 -9.56 15.42 24.25
N ARG A 288 -10.12 14.39 24.90
CA ARG A 288 -9.38 13.62 25.91
C ARG A 288 -8.24 12.81 25.26
N LEU A 289 -8.46 12.23 24.07
CA LEU A 289 -7.41 11.55 23.31
C LEU A 289 -6.27 12.50 22.95
N LEU A 290 -6.59 13.68 22.45
CA LEU A 290 -5.59 14.69 22.08
C LEU A 290 -4.82 15.20 23.31
N ARG A 291 -5.51 15.43 24.46
CA ARG A 291 -4.84 15.77 25.71
C ARG A 291 -3.94 14.65 26.19
N PHE A 292 -4.40 13.40 26.09
CA PHE A 292 -3.57 12.23 26.46
C PHE A 292 -2.25 12.24 25.69
N LEU A 293 -2.26 12.43 24.36
CA LEU A 293 -1.03 12.51 23.55
C LEU A 293 -0.16 13.67 24.00
N SER A 294 -0.71 14.88 24.15
CA SER A 294 0.03 16.06 24.64
C SER A 294 0.59 15.89 26.07
N ASP A 295 -0.04 15.10 26.91
CA ASP A 295 0.46 14.82 28.26
C ASP A 295 1.59 13.78 28.24
N VAL A 296 1.50 12.79 27.32
CA VAL A 296 2.56 11.76 27.08
C VAL A 296 3.79 12.42 26.46
N ASP A 297 3.62 13.38 25.56
CA ASP A 297 4.69 14.19 24.98
C ASP A 297 5.52 14.86 26.09
N LYS A 298 4.88 15.59 27.00
CA LYS A 298 5.54 16.26 28.11
C LYS A 298 6.12 15.32 29.14
N ARG A 299 5.49 14.17 29.34
CA ARG A 299 5.85 13.16 30.36
C ARG A 299 5.52 11.76 29.88
N PRO A 300 6.50 11.06 29.27
CA PRO A 300 6.34 9.68 28.83
C PRO A 300 5.84 8.77 29.95
N LEU A 301 5.00 7.79 29.59
CA LEU A 301 4.38 6.88 30.57
C LEU A 301 5.30 5.72 30.95
N PRO A 302 5.28 5.28 32.22
CA PRO A 302 6.04 4.12 32.65
C PRO A 302 5.52 2.83 31.99
N THR A 303 6.46 1.98 31.58
CA THR A 303 6.19 0.67 30.95
C THR A 303 6.64 -0.51 31.80
N GLY A 304 7.28 -0.23 32.95
CA GLY A 304 8.01 -1.23 33.74
C GLY A 304 9.47 -1.41 33.28
N ASP A 305 9.84 -0.84 32.15
CA ASP A 305 11.22 -0.73 31.68
C ASP A 305 11.59 0.77 31.69
N ALA A 306 12.48 1.15 32.61
CA ALA A 306 12.90 2.54 32.77
C ALA A 306 13.68 3.09 31.55
N ALA A 307 14.28 2.21 30.76
CA ALA A 307 15.00 2.60 29.53
C ALA A 307 14.06 2.81 28.34
N ARG A 308 12.79 2.36 28.44
CA ARG A 308 11.81 2.43 27.36
C ARG A 308 10.45 2.91 27.89
N PRO A 309 10.32 4.16 28.38
CA PRO A 309 9.00 4.72 28.66
C PRO A 309 8.21 4.84 27.35
N LEU A 310 6.89 4.83 27.43
CA LEU A 310 6.04 5.08 26.25
C LEU A 310 6.09 6.57 25.91
N THR A 311 6.68 6.93 24.77
CA THR A 311 6.74 8.29 24.22
C THR A 311 5.46 8.64 23.45
N GLU A 312 5.27 9.90 23.09
CA GLU A 312 4.16 10.31 22.22
C GLU A 312 4.22 9.61 20.87
N SER A 313 5.41 9.52 20.25
CA SER A 313 5.63 8.81 18.99
C SER A 313 5.15 7.37 19.08
N GLN A 314 5.56 6.64 20.10
CA GLN A 314 5.12 5.26 20.33
C GLN A 314 3.61 5.17 20.58
N ALA A 315 3.04 6.07 21.38
CA ALA A 315 1.60 6.10 21.66
C ALA A 315 0.79 6.38 20.38
N LEU A 316 1.23 7.33 19.56
CA LEU A 316 0.59 7.66 18.28
C LEU A 316 0.58 6.45 17.33
N VAL A 317 1.73 5.81 17.13
CA VAL A 317 1.86 4.61 16.29
C VAL A 317 1.01 3.45 16.85
N ALA A 318 0.99 3.25 18.18
CA ALA A 318 0.15 2.27 18.84
C ALA A 318 -1.35 2.52 18.66
N ILE A 319 -1.77 3.77 18.49
CA ILE A 319 -3.16 4.12 18.17
C ILE A 319 -3.46 3.88 16.70
N ILE A 320 -2.55 4.27 15.81
CA ILE A 320 -2.71 4.14 14.35
C ILE A 320 -2.73 2.69 13.90
N GLY A 321 -1.83 1.86 14.41
CA GLY A 321 -1.65 0.46 13.97
C GLY A 321 -2.94 -0.36 13.96
N PRO A 322 -3.71 -0.42 15.07
CA PRO A 322 -4.98 -1.14 15.10
C PRO A 322 -6.08 -0.59 14.18
N LEU A 323 -5.99 0.67 13.74
CA LEU A 323 -6.94 1.24 12.76
C LEU A 323 -6.79 0.63 11.36
N TYR A 324 -5.63 0.01 11.06
CA TYR A 324 -5.43 -0.77 9.84
C TYR A 324 -6.21 -2.10 9.87
N VAL A 325 -6.44 -2.65 11.05
CA VAL A 325 -6.97 -4.02 11.20
C VAL A 325 -8.48 -4.03 11.07
N SER A 326 -8.99 -4.77 10.09
CA SER A 326 -10.43 -5.02 9.92
C SER A 326 -10.89 -6.07 10.93
N GLY A 327 -11.82 -5.72 11.81
CA GLY A 327 -12.35 -6.62 12.84
C GLY A 327 -11.35 -6.91 13.97
N GLY A 328 -11.71 -6.62 15.21
CA GLY A 328 -10.88 -6.85 16.40
C GLY A 328 -9.76 -5.83 16.64
N GLY A 329 -9.36 -5.05 15.67
CA GLY A 329 -8.32 -4.03 15.87
C GLY A 329 -8.73 -2.97 16.89
N TRP A 330 -9.97 -2.55 16.88
CA TRP A 330 -10.49 -1.57 17.83
C TRP A 330 -10.61 -2.12 19.27
N ASP A 331 -11.00 -3.39 19.43
CA ASP A 331 -10.97 -4.05 20.73
C ASP A 331 -9.55 -4.08 21.29
N TRP A 332 -8.59 -4.41 20.44
CA TRP A 332 -7.19 -4.43 20.83
C TRP A 332 -6.66 -3.04 21.20
N LEU A 333 -6.98 -2.00 20.42
CA LEU A 333 -6.67 -0.62 20.77
C LEU A 333 -7.25 -0.23 22.14
N LEU A 334 -8.49 -0.62 22.41
CA LEU A 334 -9.15 -0.34 23.69
C LEU A 334 -8.39 -0.99 24.86
N THR A 335 -7.86 -2.21 24.70
CA THR A 335 -7.04 -2.87 25.73
C THR A 335 -5.74 -2.12 26.05
N GLY A 336 -5.18 -1.41 25.08
CA GLY A 336 -4.01 -0.54 25.26
C GLY A 336 -4.34 0.80 25.89
N LEU A 337 -5.38 1.46 25.38
CA LEU A 337 -5.76 2.82 25.80
C LEU A 337 -6.33 2.87 27.22
N THR A 338 -7.11 1.88 27.65
CA THR A 338 -7.76 1.88 28.96
C THR A 338 -6.74 2.03 30.09
N PRO A 339 -5.75 1.13 30.27
CA PRO A 339 -4.78 1.28 31.36
C PRO A 339 -3.87 2.52 31.19
N ALA A 340 -3.58 2.93 29.97
CA ALA A 340 -2.77 4.12 29.72
C ALA A 340 -3.47 5.40 30.21
N ILE A 341 -4.78 5.54 29.93
CA ILE A 341 -5.57 6.72 30.27
C ILE A 341 -6.02 6.73 31.74
N GLU A 342 -6.41 5.56 32.28
CA GLU A 342 -6.98 5.46 33.63
C GLU A 342 -5.94 5.31 34.72
N SER A 343 -4.81 4.66 34.43
CA SER A 343 -3.79 4.28 35.42
C SER A 343 -2.38 4.76 35.08
N GLY A 344 -2.19 5.44 33.95
CA GLY A 344 -0.87 5.89 33.50
C GLY A 344 0.09 4.75 33.13
N GLN A 345 -0.41 3.58 32.77
CA GLN A 345 0.39 2.40 32.42
C GLN A 345 0.65 2.34 30.92
N GLY A 346 1.88 2.65 30.49
CA GLY A 346 2.26 2.70 29.08
C GLY A 346 2.48 1.33 28.42
N ARG A 347 2.76 0.27 29.20
CA ARG A 347 3.17 -1.04 28.66
C ARG A 347 2.20 -1.67 27.65
N PRO A 348 0.86 -1.66 27.86
CA PRO A 348 -0.04 -2.25 26.87
C PRO A 348 -0.03 -1.56 25.52
N LEU A 349 0.04 -0.21 25.47
CA LEU A 349 0.22 0.54 24.22
C LEU A 349 1.60 0.27 23.58
N GLN A 350 2.66 0.20 24.40
CA GLN A 350 3.99 -0.13 23.90
C GLN A 350 4.03 -1.53 23.25
N THR A 351 3.27 -2.49 23.76
CA THR A 351 3.14 -3.81 23.13
C THR A 351 2.50 -3.72 21.74
N ILE A 352 1.49 -2.85 21.56
CA ILE A 352 0.88 -2.59 20.25
C ILE A 352 1.89 -1.90 19.32
N PHE A 353 2.63 -0.92 19.82
CA PHE A 353 3.70 -0.26 19.07
C PHE A 353 4.76 -1.29 18.62
N ASP A 354 5.30 -2.09 19.53
CA ASP A 354 6.33 -3.11 19.22
C ASP A 354 5.85 -4.08 18.13
N TRP A 355 4.59 -4.49 18.19
CA TRP A 355 3.99 -5.32 17.14
C TRP A 355 3.93 -4.58 15.78
N PHE A 356 3.50 -3.33 15.77
CA PHE A 356 3.32 -2.58 14.53
C PHE A 356 4.65 -2.30 13.83
N VAL A 357 5.71 -2.02 14.59
CA VAL A 357 7.06 -1.78 14.07
C VAL A 357 7.90 -3.06 13.93
N GLU A 358 7.30 -4.23 14.21
CA GLU A 358 7.94 -5.56 14.11
C GLU A 358 9.17 -5.72 15.03
N ARG A 359 9.11 -5.16 16.23
CA ARG A 359 10.15 -5.24 17.26
C ARG A 359 9.90 -6.38 18.23
N ASP A 360 10.87 -7.28 18.41
CA ASP A 360 10.77 -8.38 19.38
C ASP A 360 11.16 -7.95 20.80
N ALA A 361 10.91 -8.83 21.77
CA ALA A 361 11.23 -8.57 23.19
C ALA A 361 12.75 -8.40 23.47
N ARG A 362 13.61 -8.81 22.54
CA ARG A 362 15.08 -8.66 22.65
C ARG A 362 15.58 -7.37 22.01
N GLY A 363 14.68 -6.56 21.41
CA GLY A 363 14.99 -5.34 20.71
C GLY A 363 15.48 -5.53 19.27
N ALA A 364 15.24 -6.69 18.70
CA ALA A 364 15.48 -6.93 17.29
C ALA A 364 14.21 -6.61 16.46
N TYR A 365 14.42 -6.10 15.25
CA TYR A 365 13.37 -5.83 14.28
C TYR A 365 13.34 -6.94 13.24
N ALA A 366 12.16 -7.46 12.93
CA ALA A 366 12.02 -8.56 11.97
C ALA A 366 12.44 -8.13 10.56
N THR A 367 12.12 -6.89 10.18
CA THR A 367 12.45 -6.33 8.87
C THR A 367 13.08 -4.95 8.98
N ASN A 368 13.54 -4.39 7.87
CA ASN A 368 14.06 -3.03 7.77
C ASN A 368 13.05 -2.04 7.18
N ALA A 369 11.76 -2.40 7.17
CA ALA A 369 10.67 -1.61 6.59
C ALA A 369 10.63 -0.17 7.12
N ASN A 370 10.84 0.01 8.44
CA ASN A 370 10.79 1.32 9.10
C ASN A 370 11.82 2.36 8.58
N THR A 371 12.85 1.94 7.86
CA THR A 371 13.84 2.83 7.24
C THR A 371 13.79 2.82 5.73
N VAL A 372 13.54 1.68 5.10
CA VAL A 372 13.46 1.54 3.63
C VAL A 372 12.26 2.30 3.05
N ILE A 373 11.20 2.46 3.82
CA ILE A 373 10.04 3.27 3.41
C ILE A 373 10.45 4.70 2.98
N TYR A 374 11.38 5.32 3.70
CA TYR A 374 11.93 6.64 3.32
C TYR A 374 12.75 6.55 2.02
N ALA A 375 13.59 5.50 1.89
CA ALA A 375 14.43 5.31 0.72
C ALA A 375 13.61 5.21 -0.58
N VAL A 376 12.50 4.48 -0.55
CA VAL A 376 11.61 4.33 -1.71
C VAL A 376 10.80 5.60 -1.96
N ASN A 377 10.13 6.13 -0.94
CA ASN A 377 9.27 7.31 -1.10
C ASN A 377 10.05 8.53 -1.59
N CYS A 378 11.27 8.77 -1.07
CA CYS A 378 12.10 9.90 -1.49
C CYS A 378 12.65 9.77 -2.92
N LEU A 379 12.60 8.57 -3.52
CA LEU A 379 12.98 8.31 -4.90
C LEU A 379 11.83 8.25 -5.90
N ASP A 380 10.59 8.16 -5.42
CA ASP A 380 9.41 8.01 -6.31
C ASP A 380 8.84 9.35 -6.78
N GLY A 381 9.17 10.44 -6.10
CA GLY A 381 8.70 11.77 -6.45
C GLY A 381 9.51 12.90 -5.79
N PRO A 382 9.21 14.15 -6.14
CA PRO A 382 9.80 15.29 -5.46
C PRO A 382 9.30 15.39 -4.03
N ALA A 383 10.17 15.82 -3.10
CA ALA A 383 9.78 16.11 -1.72
C ALA A 383 8.62 17.13 -1.70
N ALA A 384 7.57 16.82 -0.98
CA ALA A 384 6.40 17.70 -0.86
C ALA A 384 6.65 18.84 0.12
N VAL A 385 7.54 18.63 1.11
CA VAL A 385 7.92 19.58 2.14
C VAL A 385 9.44 19.70 2.13
N ASP A 386 9.96 20.89 1.87
CA ASP A 386 11.38 21.16 1.68
C ASP A 386 12.01 22.00 2.80
N SER A 387 11.20 22.53 3.73
CA SER A 387 11.68 23.41 4.79
C SER A 387 10.85 23.31 6.08
N VAL A 388 11.51 23.56 7.20
CA VAL A 388 10.87 23.66 8.52
C VAL A 388 9.75 24.70 8.51
N ALA A 389 9.96 25.86 7.89
CA ALA A 389 8.95 26.91 7.80
C ALA A 389 7.69 26.44 7.05
N GLN A 390 7.85 25.67 5.99
CA GLN A 390 6.73 25.08 5.25
C GLN A 390 6.01 24.03 6.10
N ALA A 391 6.73 23.12 6.77
CA ALA A 391 6.17 22.11 7.67
C ALA A 391 5.35 22.77 8.79
N GLN A 392 5.88 23.79 9.46
CA GLN A 392 5.17 24.57 10.49
C GLN A 392 3.87 25.21 9.97
N LYS A 393 3.93 25.84 8.79
CA LYS A 393 2.75 26.45 8.16
C LYS A 393 1.68 25.41 7.84
N LEU A 394 2.09 24.24 7.32
CA LEU A 394 1.20 23.13 7.03
C LEU A 394 0.61 22.54 8.31
N SER A 395 1.44 22.30 9.34
CA SER A 395 1.00 21.81 10.64
C SER A 395 -0.07 22.72 11.24
N ALA A 396 0.18 24.03 11.32
CA ALA A 396 -0.78 25.01 11.82
C ALA A 396 -2.09 25.06 11.01
N LYS A 397 -2.04 24.80 9.70
CA LYS A 397 -3.20 24.76 8.81
C LYS A 397 -3.97 23.44 8.95
N TRP A 398 -3.24 22.31 8.93
CA TRP A 398 -3.84 20.98 8.87
C TRP A 398 -4.41 20.53 10.20
N SER A 399 -3.78 20.87 11.34
CA SER A 399 -4.29 20.54 12.67
C SER A 399 -5.67 21.16 12.97
N LYS A 400 -6.07 22.24 12.27
CA LYS A 400 -7.45 22.78 12.36
C LYS A 400 -8.51 21.83 11.76
N ARG A 401 -8.14 21.00 10.78
CA ARG A 401 -9.04 20.07 10.10
C ARG A 401 -8.81 18.62 10.54
N MET A 402 -7.62 18.33 10.97
CA MET A 402 -7.12 17.02 11.35
C MET A 402 -6.35 17.16 12.66
N PRO A 403 -7.05 17.38 13.79
CA PRO A 403 -6.38 17.64 15.07
C PRO A 403 -5.53 16.45 15.57
N PHE A 404 -5.84 15.23 15.13
CA PHE A 404 -5.06 14.04 15.44
C PHE A 404 -3.86 13.84 14.50
N MET A 405 -4.05 14.00 13.16
CA MET A 405 -3.02 13.66 12.16
C MET A 405 -2.36 14.86 11.50
N GLY A 406 -2.87 16.07 11.69
CA GLY A 406 -2.47 17.22 10.88
C GLY A 406 -1.00 17.60 11.02
N SER A 407 -0.45 17.58 12.24
CA SER A 407 0.98 17.85 12.46
C SER A 407 1.83 16.72 11.90
N VAL A 408 1.53 15.46 12.23
CA VAL A 408 2.25 14.28 11.74
C VAL A 408 2.41 14.29 10.22
N MET A 409 1.30 14.51 9.50
CA MET A 409 1.31 14.54 8.03
C MET A 409 2.06 15.75 7.46
N ALA A 410 2.10 16.85 8.19
CA ALA A 410 2.81 18.06 7.76
C ALA A 410 4.34 17.93 7.84
N TRP A 411 4.84 17.15 8.79
CA TRP A 411 6.27 16.94 9.01
C TRP A 411 6.81 15.69 8.28
N GLY A 412 5.97 14.69 7.99
CA GLY A 412 6.36 13.36 7.58
C GLY A 412 7.24 13.27 6.33
N ASP A 413 7.13 14.22 5.39
CA ASP A 413 7.91 14.22 4.14
C ASP A 413 9.21 15.04 4.22
N LEU A 414 9.42 15.82 5.29
CA LEU A 414 10.60 16.68 5.46
C LEU A 414 11.93 15.90 5.40
N PRO A 415 12.06 14.67 5.90
CA PRO A 415 13.30 13.89 5.79
C PRO A 415 13.76 13.67 4.35
N CYS A 416 12.86 13.63 3.35
CA CYS A 416 13.22 13.53 1.94
C CYS A 416 14.00 14.76 1.42
N GLY A 417 13.90 15.90 2.09
CA GLY A 417 14.74 17.08 1.81
C GLY A 417 16.23 16.81 1.96
N SER A 418 16.62 15.94 2.90
CA SER A 418 18.02 15.52 3.15
C SER A 418 18.45 14.32 2.31
N TRP A 419 17.58 13.71 1.51
CA TRP A 419 17.92 12.54 0.70
C TRP A 419 18.87 12.93 -0.44
N PRO A 420 20.03 12.26 -0.64
CA PRO A 420 21.06 12.69 -1.58
C PRO A 420 20.71 12.46 -3.05
N PHE A 421 19.69 11.66 -3.32
CA PHE A 421 19.22 11.33 -4.65
C PHE A 421 17.83 11.89 -4.90
N ARG A 422 17.52 12.13 -6.16
CA ARG A 422 16.19 12.56 -6.60
C ARG A 422 15.62 11.53 -7.58
N ALA A 423 14.31 11.47 -7.66
CA ALA A 423 13.63 10.64 -8.64
C ALA A 423 14.13 10.94 -10.05
N SER A 424 14.59 9.93 -10.76
CA SER A 424 14.93 10.04 -12.19
C SER A 424 13.66 10.17 -13.06
N THR A 425 12.55 9.68 -12.56
CA THR A 425 11.23 9.72 -13.19
C THR A 425 10.16 9.85 -12.11
N ASP A 426 9.31 10.85 -12.25
CA ASP A 426 8.12 11.03 -11.43
C ASP A 426 7.07 9.98 -11.81
N ILE A 427 6.78 9.04 -10.89
CA ILE A 427 5.81 7.97 -11.16
C ILE A 427 4.39 8.49 -11.40
N ALA A 428 4.06 9.68 -10.92
CA ALA A 428 2.78 10.34 -11.17
C ALA A 428 2.55 10.68 -12.66
N LYS A 429 3.62 10.74 -13.47
CA LYS A 429 3.54 10.99 -14.91
C LYS A 429 3.32 9.72 -15.74
N LEU A 430 3.41 8.54 -15.13
CA LEU A 430 3.18 7.29 -15.85
C LEU A 430 1.71 7.16 -16.26
N ARG A 431 1.48 6.52 -17.39
CA ARG A 431 0.12 6.27 -17.91
C ARG A 431 0.01 4.83 -18.38
N VAL A 432 -0.98 4.13 -17.84
CA VAL A 432 -1.30 2.74 -18.20
C VAL A 432 -2.17 2.75 -19.46
N ARG A 433 -1.81 1.94 -20.47
CA ARG A 433 -2.55 1.79 -21.72
C ARG A 433 -2.51 0.36 -22.22
N ASN A 434 -3.55 -0.06 -22.94
CA ASN A 434 -3.59 -1.34 -23.65
C ASN A 434 -3.37 -2.58 -22.76
N VAL A 435 -3.85 -2.55 -21.53
CA VAL A 435 -3.80 -3.65 -20.57
C VAL A 435 -5.13 -4.42 -20.52
N PRO A 436 -5.13 -5.67 -20.02
CA PRO A 436 -6.35 -6.37 -19.62
C PRO A 436 -7.14 -5.59 -18.57
N PRO A 437 -8.40 -5.99 -18.27
CA PRO A 437 -9.12 -5.49 -17.10
C PRO A 437 -8.30 -5.68 -15.82
N ILE A 438 -8.27 -4.65 -14.97
CA ILE A 438 -7.63 -4.67 -13.65
C ILE A 438 -8.73 -4.55 -12.60
N LEU A 439 -8.71 -5.43 -11.59
CA LEU A 439 -9.64 -5.36 -10.46
C LEU A 439 -9.05 -4.48 -9.36
N ILE A 440 -9.75 -3.40 -9.03
CA ILE A 440 -9.42 -2.49 -7.94
C ILE A 440 -10.36 -2.80 -6.78
N VAL A 441 -9.82 -2.98 -5.59
CA VAL A 441 -10.59 -3.21 -4.36
C VAL A 441 -10.30 -2.08 -3.40
N SER A 442 -11.35 -1.50 -2.79
CA SER A 442 -11.21 -0.42 -1.81
C SER A 442 -12.23 -0.56 -0.69
N ALA A 443 -11.85 -0.22 0.52
CA ALA A 443 -12.78 -0.13 1.65
C ALA A 443 -13.33 1.30 1.81
N THR A 444 -14.58 1.40 2.26
CA THR A 444 -15.29 2.69 2.39
C THR A 444 -14.57 3.63 3.37
N PHE A 445 -14.05 3.09 4.47
CA PHE A 445 -13.36 3.83 5.53
C PHE A 445 -11.93 3.33 5.72
N ASP A 446 -11.21 3.15 4.61
CA ASP A 446 -9.79 2.83 4.64
C ASP A 446 -8.99 4.05 5.13
N PRO A 447 -8.24 3.94 6.25
CA PRO A 447 -7.50 5.07 6.80
C PRO A 447 -6.25 5.43 5.99
N ALA A 448 -5.59 4.43 5.39
CA ALA A 448 -4.29 4.59 4.74
C ALA A 448 -4.39 4.87 3.25
N THR A 449 -5.36 4.25 2.57
CA THR A 449 -5.63 4.46 1.14
C THR A 449 -7.11 4.81 0.94
N PRO A 450 -7.47 6.09 1.17
CA PRO A 450 -8.86 6.51 1.18
C PRO A 450 -9.62 6.13 -0.09
N MET A 451 -10.89 5.73 0.04
CA MET A 451 -11.77 5.30 -1.04
C MET A 451 -11.72 6.18 -2.30
N LYS A 452 -11.49 7.48 -2.13
CA LYS A 452 -11.36 8.41 -3.26
C LYS A 452 -10.22 8.08 -4.20
N TRP A 453 -9.11 7.51 -3.67
CA TRP A 453 -7.98 7.07 -4.50
C TRP A 453 -8.35 5.85 -5.35
N GLY A 454 -9.04 4.86 -4.76
CA GLY A 454 -9.54 3.72 -5.53
C GLY A 454 -10.51 4.15 -6.65
N ARG A 455 -11.38 5.12 -6.36
CA ARG A 455 -12.26 5.70 -7.39
C ARG A 455 -11.50 6.48 -8.46
N ALA A 456 -10.43 7.19 -8.11
CA ALA A 456 -9.58 7.90 -9.06
C ALA A 456 -8.81 6.91 -9.93
N LEU A 457 -8.13 5.95 -9.33
CA LEU A 457 -7.40 4.90 -10.06
C LEU A 457 -8.33 4.12 -11.01
N ALA A 458 -9.58 3.84 -10.60
CA ALA A 458 -10.56 3.18 -11.47
C ALA A 458 -10.97 4.02 -12.69
N ARG A 459 -10.90 5.34 -12.61
CA ARG A 459 -11.13 6.21 -13.77
C ARG A 459 -9.92 6.32 -14.69
N GLU A 460 -8.72 6.16 -14.14
CA GLU A 460 -7.45 6.32 -14.86
C GLU A 460 -7.03 5.05 -15.60
N LEU A 461 -7.30 3.89 -15.01
CA LEU A 461 -6.91 2.61 -15.59
C LEU A 461 -7.93 2.15 -16.64
N PRO A 462 -7.49 1.86 -17.88
CA PRO A 462 -8.38 1.35 -18.93
C PRO A 462 -9.04 0.03 -18.52
N LYS A 463 -10.35 -0.06 -18.67
CA LYS A 463 -11.14 -1.28 -18.42
C LYS A 463 -11.05 -1.80 -16.98
N SER A 464 -10.64 -0.96 -16.03
CA SER A 464 -10.64 -1.35 -14.61
C SER A 464 -12.06 -1.54 -14.07
N VAL A 465 -12.15 -2.36 -13.05
CA VAL A 465 -13.39 -2.63 -12.31
C VAL A 465 -13.14 -2.32 -10.85
N LEU A 466 -14.02 -1.52 -10.24
CA LEU A 466 -13.97 -1.19 -8.82
C LEU A 466 -14.91 -2.11 -8.03
N LEU A 467 -14.37 -2.78 -7.03
CA LEU A 467 -15.08 -3.56 -6.03
C LEU A 467 -14.95 -2.85 -4.68
N ILE A 468 -16.06 -2.64 -3.99
CA ILE A 468 -16.11 -1.82 -2.78
C ILE A 468 -16.47 -2.71 -1.59
N ARG A 469 -15.62 -2.74 -0.55
CA ARG A 469 -15.96 -3.29 0.76
C ARG A 469 -16.55 -2.19 1.63
N GLU A 470 -17.74 -2.43 2.15
CA GLU A 470 -18.31 -1.56 3.17
C GLU A 470 -17.65 -1.86 4.53
N GLY A 471 -17.10 -0.85 5.17
CA GLY A 471 -16.52 -0.99 6.51
C GLY A 471 -15.16 -0.35 6.68
N ASP A 472 -14.59 -0.59 7.86
CA ASP A 472 -13.37 0.00 8.39
C ASP A 472 -12.16 -0.89 8.15
N GLY A 473 -10.97 -0.29 8.22
CA GLY A 473 -9.69 -0.98 8.10
C GLY A 473 -9.09 -0.95 6.71
N HIS A 474 -7.82 -1.26 6.63
CA HIS A 474 -7.00 -1.17 5.44
C HIS A 474 -6.97 -2.48 4.67
N THR A 475 -7.17 -2.44 3.34
CA THR A 475 -7.31 -3.58 2.43
C THR A 475 -8.54 -4.45 2.72
N SER A 476 -8.90 -5.38 1.84
CA SER A 476 -10.21 -6.05 1.91
C SER A 476 -10.16 -7.55 1.63
N TYR A 477 -9.30 -8.00 0.71
CA TYR A 477 -9.21 -9.41 0.32
C TYR A 477 -8.49 -10.24 1.38
N ALA A 478 -9.03 -11.42 1.68
CA ALA A 478 -8.62 -12.30 2.77
C ALA A 478 -8.76 -11.67 4.17
N ASN A 479 -9.70 -10.73 4.32
CA ASN A 479 -10.02 -10.02 5.56
C ASN A 479 -11.46 -10.31 6.03
N ASN A 480 -11.84 -11.59 6.04
CA ASN A 480 -13.13 -12.08 6.54
C ASN A 480 -14.38 -11.51 5.82
N ASN A 481 -14.26 -11.06 4.57
CA ASN A 481 -15.40 -10.66 3.75
C ASN A 481 -15.60 -11.63 2.57
N LEU A 482 -16.52 -12.58 2.71
CA LEU A 482 -16.78 -13.61 1.71
C LEU A 482 -17.24 -13.07 0.35
N CYS A 483 -17.88 -11.89 0.32
CA CYS A 483 -18.30 -11.27 -0.94
C CYS A 483 -17.08 -10.78 -1.73
N ILE A 484 -16.14 -10.11 -1.06
CA ILE A 484 -14.87 -9.68 -1.64
C ILE A 484 -14.07 -10.91 -2.08
N ASP A 485 -13.89 -11.87 -1.18
CA ASP A 485 -13.06 -13.06 -1.43
C ASP A 485 -13.55 -13.82 -2.67
N ARG A 486 -14.85 -14.09 -2.78
CA ARG A 486 -15.43 -14.77 -3.94
C ARG A 486 -15.26 -14.00 -5.24
N ALA A 487 -15.39 -12.67 -5.21
CA ALA A 487 -15.25 -11.85 -6.41
C ALA A 487 -13.78 -11.79 -6.88
N VAL A 488 -12.84 -11.63 -5.95
CA VAL A 488 -11.40 -11.64 -6.24
C VAL A 488 -10.95 -13.03 -6.71
N ASP A 489 -11.38 -14.09 -6.05
CA ASP A 489 -11.07 -15.47 -6.44
C ASP A 489 -11.55 -15.78 -7.86
N ALA A 490 -12.81 -15.43 -8.19
CA ALA A 490 -13.34 -15.64 -9.55
C ALA A 490 -12.49 -14.91 -10.60
N PHE A 491 -12.12 -13.65 -10.31
CA PHE A 491 -11.25 -12.86 -11.19
C PHE A 491 -9.86 -13.49 -11.40
N LEU A 492 -9.21 -13.95 -10.33
CA LEU A 492 -7.90 -14.59 -10.39
C LEU A 492 -7.93 -15.98 -11.07
N LEU A 493 -9.03 -16.71 -10.89
CA LEU A 493 -9.22 -18.08 -11.42
C LEU A 493 -9.68 -18.10 -12.88
N SER A 494 -9.92 -16.95 -13.50
CA SER A 494 -10.31 -16.86 -14.91
C SER A 494 -9.36 -17.66 -15.81
N ALA A 495 -9.92 -18.39 -16.77
CA ALA A 495 -9.16 -19.27 -17.65
C ALA A 495 -8.11 -18.52 -18.48
N ASP A 496 -8.44 -17.31 -18.96
CA ASP A 496 -7.54 -16.43 -19.69
C ASP A 496 -7.15 -15.23 -18.81
N PRO A 497 -5.90 -15.15 -18.32
CA PRO A 497 -5.43 -14.00 -17.53
C PRO A 497 -5.47 -12.65 -18.27
N ALA A 498 -5.56 -12.68 -19.60
CA ALA A 498 -5.71 -11.47 -20.42
C ALA A 498 -7.18 -11.03 -20.58
N ARG A 499 -8.13 -11.86 -20.18
CA ARG A 499 -9.58 -11.61 -20.20
C ARG A 499 -10.24 -12.14 -18.93
N PRO A 500 -9.88 -11.61 -17.76
CA PRO A 500 -10.41 -12.12 -16.51
C PRO A 500 -11.93 -11.83 -16.38
N ASP A 501 -12.63 -12.74 -15.70
CA ASP A 501 -14.04 -12.59 -15.34
C ASP A 501 -14.17 -11.57 -14.21
N ALA A 502 -14.48 -10.33 -14.58
CA ALA A 502 -14.58 -9.24 -13.62
C ALA A 502 -16.00 -9.15 -13.00
N PRO A 503 -16.11 -8.82 -11.71
CA PRO A 503 -17.40 -8.51 -11.11
C PRO A 503 -18.01 -7.23 -11.73
N PRO A 504 -19.30 -6.96 -11.52
CA PRO A 504 -19.89 -5.68 -11.92
C PRO A 504 -19.13 -4.50 -11.34
N ASN A 505 -18.86 -3.47 -12.16
CA ASN A 505 -18.17 -2.28 -11.72
C ASN A 505 -18.98 -1.52 -10.67
N GLY A 506 -18.33 -1.09 -9.60
CA GLY A 506 -18.98 -0.43 -8.47
C GLY A 506 -19.79 -1.38 -7.56
N LYS A 507 -19.58 -2.71 -7.66
CA LYS A 507 -20.23 -3.65 -6.75
C LYS A 507 -19.82 -3.39 -5.31
N HIS A 508 -20.81 -3.28 -4.43
CA HIS A 508 -20.64 -3.17 -2.98
C HIS A 508 -20.74 -4.54 -2.31
N CYS A 509 -19.86 -4.78 -1.34
CA CYS A 509 -19.81 -5.95 -0.47
C CYS A 509 -19.86 -5.48 0.99
N ALA A 510 -21.01 -5.71 1.65
CA ALA A 510 -21.19 -5.44 3.06
C ALA A 510 -20.49 -6.49 3.95
#